data_f684ea381f3f0a2ae2eb54eec08c21fd
#
_entry.id   f684ea381f3f0a2ae2eb54eec08c21fd
#
_cell.length_a   1.000
_cell.length_b   1.000
_cell.length_c   1.000
_cell.angle_alpha   90.00
_cell.angle_beta   90.00
_cell.angle_gamma   90.00
#
_symmetry.space_group_name_H-M   'P 1'
#
loop_
_entity.id
_entity.type
_entity.pdbx_description
1 polymer ?
#
loop_
_entity_poly.entity_id
_entity_poly.type
_entity_poly.pdbx_seq_one_letter_code
_entity_poly.pdbx_strand_id
1 'polypeptide(L)'
;MSWHWWKRNAAEGIVRILIDTNVLISAILGHGTPYRAYVKAVTYPHTAILCDQNVSELQRIFARKFPQKIPAMEHFLQLTYEAIELVAVPEQMIPAEQQIRDVADRPILRAAYAAKVDVLLTGDKDFLASGLTTPRILTPAEFLRL
;
A
#
# COMPACT_ATOMS: atom_id res chain seq x y z
N MET A 1 5.52 15.96 12.25
CA MET A 1 6.81 15.50 11.75
C MET A 1 7.12 16.14 10.42
N SER A 2 8.34 16.59 10.27
CA SER A 2 8.80 17.23 9.05
C SER A 2 8.93 16.23 7.89
N TRP A 3 8.63 16.68 6.67
CA TRP A 3 8.84 15.87 5.46
C TRP A 3 10.33 15.53 5.24
N HIS A 4 11.26 16.23 5.90
CA HIS A 4 12.70 15.94 5.85
C HIS A 4 13.03 14.55 6.39
N TRP A 5 12.19 14.03 7.28
CA TRP A 5 12.38 12.71 7.87
C TRP A 5 12.41 11.61 6.81
N TRP A 6 11.45 11.62 5.88
CA TRP A 6 11.40 10.59 4.84
C TRP A 6 12.61 10.70 3.89
N LYS A 7 13.07 11.91 3.58
CA LYS A 7 14.26 12.10 2.74
C LYS A 7 15.49 11.43 3.32
N ARG A 8 15.68 11.58 4.63
CA ARG A 8 16.81 10.95 5.31
C ARG A 8 16.68 9.43 5.27
N ASN A 9 15.51 8.90 5.58
CA ASN A 9 15.27 7.45 5.58
C ASN A 9 15.39 6.86 4.18
N ALA A 10 14.90 7.54 3.16
CA ALA A 10 15.04 7.09 1.78
C ALA A 10 16.50 7.06 1.35
N ALA A 11 17.30 8.07 1.76
CA ALA A 11 18.73 8.09 1.47
C ALA A 11 19.47 6.93 2.15
N GLU A 12 18.99 6.46 3.29
CA GLU A 12 19.52 5.29 4.00
C GLU A 12 18.94 3.97 3.46
N GLY A 13 18.02 4.04 2.48
CA GLY A 13 17.35 2.86 1.93
C GLY A 13 16.24 2.31 2.81
N ILE A 14 15.78 3.04 3.82
CA ILE A 14 14.74 2.63 4.76
C ILE A 14 13.48 3.43 4.49
N VAL A 15 12.39 2.76 4.10
CA VAL A 15 11.13 3.44 3.86
C VAL A 15 9.95 2.71 4.52
N ARG A 16 8.93 3.49 4.86
CA ARG A 16 7.63 3.01 5.32
C ARG A 16 6.69 3.03 4.12
N ILE A 17 6.10 1.88 3.80
CA ILE A 17 5.33 1.71 2.57
C ILE A 17 3.92 1.23 2.90
N LEU A 18 2.90 1.98 2.48
CA LEU A 18 1.53 1.45 2.46
C LEU A 18 1.31 0.80 1.10
N ILE A 19 0.89 -0.46 1.12
CA ILE A 19 0.67 -1.24 -0.10
C ILE A 19 -0.82 -1.20 -0.44
N ASP A 20 -1.15 -0.69 -1.63
CA ASP A 20 -2.52 -0.63 -2.09
C ASP A 20 -3.04 -2.02 -2.47
N THR A 21 -4.35 -2.20 -2.40
CA THR A 21 -5.02 -3.49 -2.62
C THR A 21 -4.70 -4.10 -3.97
N ASN A 22 -4.62 -3.30 -5.03
CA ASN A 22 -4.34 -3.83 -6.37
C ASN A 22 -2.96 -4.49 -6.47
N VAL A 23 -1.98 -3.98 -5.73
CA VAL A 23 -0.64 -4.60 -5.69
C VAL A 23 -0.69 -5.93 -4.95
N LEU A 24 -1.48 -6.00 -3.87
CA LEU A 24 -1.65 -7.25 -3.13
C LEU A 24 -2.33 -8.32 -3.99
N ILE A 25 -3.38 -7.95 -4.72
CA ILE A 25 -4.08 -8.87 -5.63
C ILE A 25 -3.09 -9.44 -6.65
N SER A 26 -2.33 -8.57 -7.31
CA SER A 26 -1.35 -8.99 -8.30
C SER A 26 -0.25 -9.86 -7.70
N ALA A 27 0.17 -9.57 -6.48
CA ALA A 27 1.18 -10.36 -5.78
C ALA A 27 0.68 -11.78 -5.44
N ILE A 28 -0.60 -11.92 -5.10
CA ILE A 28 -1.20 -13.21 -4.80
C ILE A 28 -1.38 -14.04 -6.07
N LEU A 29 -1.77 -13.40 -7.17
CA LEU A 29 -2.11 -14.07 -8.41
C LEU A 29 -0.90 -14.39 -9.30
N GLY A 30 0.28 -13.84 -9.01
CA GLY A 30 1.46 -14.04 -9.86
C GLY A 30 2.77 -13.76 -9.13
N HIS A 31 3.88 -13.91 -9.88
CA HIS A 31 5.23 -13.73 -9.36
C HIS A 31 6.01 -12.67 -10.14
N GLY A 32 5.30 -11.74 -10.78
CA GLY A 32 5.90 -10.65 -11.56
C GLY A 32 6.36 -9.47 -10.72
N THR A 33 6.39 -8.31 -11.36
CA THR A 33 6.85 -7.06 -10.75
C THR A 33 6.09 -6.69 -9.46
N PRO A 34 4.75 -6.79 -9.39
CA PRO A 34 4.05 -6.50 -8.14
C PRO A 34 4.45 -7.42 -6.98
N TYR A 35 4.64 -8.71 -7.26
CA TYR A 35 5.10 -9.65 -6.25
C TYR A 35 6.49 -9.28 -5.73
N ARG A 36 7.43 -8.97 -6.63
CA ARG A 36 8.79 -8.58 -6.23
C ARG A 36 8.79 -7.28 -5.41
N ALA A 37 7.96 -6.33 -5.78
CA ALA A 37 7.80 -5.10 -5.02
C ALA A 37 7.24 -5.37 -3.62
N TYR A 38 6.24 -6.25 -3.54
CA TYR A 38 5.69 -6.70 -2.26
C TYR A 38 6.78 -7.32 -1.38
N VAL A 39 7.56 -8.25 -1.92
CA VAL A 39 8.65 -8.91 -1.18
C VAL A 39 9.63 -7.89 -0.64
N LYS A 40 10.03 -6.92 -1.47
CA LYS A 40 10.94 -5.84 -1.04
C LYS A 40 10.33 -5.04 0.12
N ALA A 41 9.04 -4.68 0.01
CA ALA A 41 8.36 -3.84 0.99
C ALA A 41 8.25 -4.53 2.37
N VAL A 42 8.02 -5.84 2.39
CA VAL A 42 7.90 -6.59 3.65
C VAL A 42 9.24 -7.07 4.22
N THR A 43 10.33 -6.81 3.52
CA THR A 43 11.66 -7.28 3.90
C THR A 43 12.44 -6.17 4.63
N TYR A 44 13.04 -6.53 5.77
CA TYR A 44 13.92 -5.64 6.50
C TYR A 44 14.94 -4.98 5.55
N PRO A 45 15.26 -3.68 5.66
CA PRO A 45 14.89 -2.77 6.75
C PRO A 45 13.61 -1.97 6.52
N HIS A 46 12.85 -2.24 5.46
CA HIS A 46 11.61 -1.53 5.16
C HIS A 46 10.50 -1.96 6.11
N THR A 47 9.51 -1.09 6.28
CA THR A 47 8.29 -1.39 7.03
C THR A 47 7.10 -1.27 6.10
N ALA A 48 6.42 -2.38 5.85
CA ALA A 48 5.19 -2.38 5.08
C ALA A 48 4.00 -2.16 6.01
N ILE A 49 3.02 -1.40 5.53
CA ILE A 49 1.80 -1.06 6.26
C ILE A 49 0.61 -1.46 5.39
N LEU A 50 -0.39 -2.06 6.03
CA LEU A 50 -1.72 -2.25 5.45
C LEU A 50 -2.73 -1.56 6.36
N CYS A 51 -3.84 -1.10 5.80
CA CYS A 51 -4.95 -0.63 6.59
C CYS A 51 -6.11 -1.64 6.55
N ASP A 52 -7.02 -1.53 7.49
CA ASP A 52 -8.17 -2.42 7.59
C ASP A 52 -9.01 -2.42 6.31
N GLN A 53 -9.12 -1.29 5.63
CA GLN A 53 -9.84 -1.21 4.35
C GLN A 53 -9.16 -2.03 3.26
N ASN A 54 -7.82 -2.06 3.21
CA ASN A 54 -7.09 -2.91 2.25
C ASN A 54 -7.48 -4.37 2.42
N VAL A 55 -7.53 -4.83 3.67
CA VAL A 55 -7.84 -6.23 3.98
C VAL A 55 -9.28 -6.55 3.59
N SER A 56 -10.23 -5.70 4.00
CA SER A 56 -11.65 -5.87 3.65
C SER A 56 -11.86 -5.90 2.14
N GLU A 57 -11.25 -4.98 1.43
CA GLU A 57 -11.37 -4.88 -0.02
C GLU A 57 -10.78 -6.10 -0.71
N LEU A 58 -9.61 -6.56 -0.25
CA LEU A 58 -8.96 -7.76 -0.76
C LEU A 58 -9.87 -8.98 -0.62
N GLN A 59 -10.43 -9.19 0.56
CA GLN A 59 -11.34 -10.30 0.84
C GLN A 59 -12.59 -10.24 -0.03
N ARG A 60 -13.15 -9.06 -0.19
CA ARG A 60 -14.36 -8.83 -0.99
C ARG A 60 -14.12 -9.12 -2.47
N ILE A 61 -12.99 -8.67 -3.01
CA ILE A 61 -12.63 -8.89 -4.41
C ILE A 61 -12.39 -10.37 -4.67
N PHE A 62 -11.69 -11.08 -3.79
CA PHE A 62 -11.44 -12.51 -3.97
C PHE A 62 -12.74 -13.31 -3.88
N ALA A 63 -13.63 -12.98 -2.96
CA ALA A 63 -14.93 -13.66 -2.85
C ALA A 63 -15.76 -13.51 -4.14
N ARG A 64 -15.67 -12.34 -4.78
CA ARG A 64 -16.44 -12.04 -6.00
C ARG A 64 -15.78 -12.58 -7.27
N LYS A 65 -14.46 -12.39 -7.41
CA LYS A 65 -13.75 -12.64 -8.68
C LYS A 65 -12.90 -13.91 -8.68
N PHE A 66 -12.37 -14.29 -7.53
CA PHE A 66 -11.41 -15.39 -7.42
C PHE A 66 -11.74 -16.34 -6.27
N PRO A 67 -13.00 -16.87 -6.21
CA PRO A 67 -13.41 -17.67 -5.06
C PRO A 67 -12.55 -18.92 -4.86
N GLN A 68 -12.02 -19.49 -5.94
CA GLN A 68 -11.16 -20.68 -5.88
C GLN A 68 -9.77 -20.35 -5.32
N LYS A 69 -9.41 -19.06 -5.28
CA LYS A 69 -8.13 -18.59 -4.76
C LYS A 69 -8.22 -18.06 -3.33
N ILE A 70 -9.39 -18.14 -2.70
CA ILE A 70 -9.55 -17.66 -1.32
C ILE A 70 -8.57 -18.35 -0.36
N PRO A 71 -8.35 -19.69 -0.40
CA PRO A 71 -7.35 -20.29 0.48
C PRO A 71 -5.93 -19.72 0.28
N ALA A 72 -5.54 -19.46 -0.95
CA ALA A 72 -4.24 -18.84 -1.25
C ALA A 72 -4.17 -17.40 -0.70
N MET A 73 -5.23 -16.63 -0.85
CA MET A 73 -5.32 -15.27 -0.33
C MET A 73 -5.23 -15.26 1.20
N GLU A 74 -5.96 -16.15 1.87
CA GLU A 74 -5.94 -16.25 3.33
C GLU A 74 -4.55 -16.64 3.85
N HIS A 75 -3.90 -17.59 3.19
CA HIS A 75 -2.53 -17.99 3.53
C HIS A 75 -1.55 -16.82 3.36
N PHE A 76 -1.68 -16.10 2.25
CA PHE A 76 -0.87 -14.91 1.98
C PHE A 76 -1.06 -13.85 3.07
N LEU A 77 -2.30 -13.56 3.47
CA LEU A 77 -2.58 -12.60 4.53
C LEU A 77 -1.99 -13.03 5.87
N GLN A 78 -2.09 -14.32 6.19
CA GLN A 78 -1.56 -14.84 7.43
C GLN A 78 -0.06 -14.64 7.53
N LEU A 79 0.67 -14.91 6.44
CA LEU A 79 2.11 -14.67 6.39
C LEU A 79 2.42 -13.17 6.42
N THR A 80 1.62 -12.39 5.71
CA THR A 80 1.80 -10.93 5.63
C THR A 80 1.66 -10.28 7.01
N TYR A 81 0.68 -10.70 7.81
CA TYR A 81 0.46 -10.13 9.15
C TYR A 81 1.67 -10.27 10.08
N GLU A 82 2.53 -11.25 9.85
CA GLU A 82 3.76 -11.42 10.63
C GLU A 82 4.83 -10.40 10.28
N ALA A 83 4.72 -9.78 9.11
CA ALA A 83 5.77 -8.93 8.53
C ALA A 83 5.35 -7.46 8.37
N ILE A 84 4.10 -7.11 8.68
CA ILE A 84 3.57 -5.77 8.42
C ILE A 84 3.01 -5.13 9.67
N GLU A 85 2.78 -3.82 9.56
CA GLU A 85 2.04 -3.03 10.54
C GLU A 85 0.63 -2.83 10.01
N LEU A 86 -0.38 -3.25 10.78
CA LEU A 86 -1.78 -3.08 10.42
C LEU A 86 -2.34 -1.86 11.14
N VAL A 87 -2.94 -0.93 10.39
CA VAL A 87 -3.49 0.31 10.93
C VAL A 87 -4.96 0.45 10.57
N ALA A 88 -5.69 1.18 11.41
CA ALA A 88 -7.09 1.51 11.13
C ALA A 88 -7.15 2.78 10.27
N VAL A 89 -8.13 2.85 9.37
CA VAL A 89 -8.40 4.08 8.62
C VAL A 89 -9.02 5.10 9.58
N PRO A 90 -8.45 6.32 9.67
CA PRO A 90 -9.07 7.38 10.46
C PRO A 90 -10.43 7.78 9.89
N GLU A 91 -11.37 8.10 10.78
CA GLU A 91 -12.69 8.56 10.35
C GLU A 91 -12.66 9.98 9.80
N GLN A 92 -11.78 10.82 10.34
CA GLN A 92 -11.71 12.22 9.95
C GLN A 92 -11.08 12.38 8.57
N MET A 93 -11.78 13.08 7.68
CA MET A 93 -11.27 13.41 6.36
C MET A 93 -10.11 14.41 6.46
N ILE A 94 -9.20 14.34 5.48
CA ILE A 94 -8.06 15.24 5.36
C ILE A 94 -8.16 16.04 4.06
N PRO A 95 -7.62 17.28 4.02
CA PRO A 95 -7.73 18.10 2.80
C PRO A 95 -7.09 17.44 1.56
N ALA A 96 -5.96 16.75 1.73
CA ALA A 96 -5.24 16.15 0.61
C ALA A 96 -6.05 15.11 -0.15
N GLU A 97 -7.04 14.47 0.47
CA GLU A 97 -7.83 13.41 -0.19
C GLU A 97 -8.71 13.96 -1.32
N GLN A 98 -8.94 15.27 -1.34
CA GLN A 98 -9.67 15.90 -2.44
C GLN A 98 -8.95 15.76 -3.78
N GLN A 99 -7.65 15.51 -3.77
CA GLN A 99 -6.86 15.28 -4.99
C GLN A 99 -7.07 13.88 -5.56
N ILE A 100 -7.70 12.98 -4.79
CA ILE A 100 -8.01 11.63 -5.25
C ILE A 100 -9.40 11.66 -5.88
N ARG A 101 -9.48 11.35 -7.17
CA ARG A 101 -10.73 11.42 -7.94
C ARG A 101 -11.75 10.41 -7.44
N ASP A 102 -11.34 9.15 -7.25
CA ASP A 102 -12.24 8.09 -6.78
C ASP A 102 -12.43 8.21 -5.26
N VAL A 103 -13.65 8.50 -4.85
CA VAL A 103 -14.00 8.67 -3.44
C VAL A 103 -13.71 7.40 -2.63
N ALA A 104 -13.85 6.23 -3.25
CA ALA A 104 -13.61 4.95 -2.57
C ALA A 104 -12.14 4.75 -2.18
N ASP A 105 -11.21 5.44 -2.86
CA ASP A 105 -9.77 5.33 -2.58
C ASP A 105 -9.29 6.32 -1.52
N ARG A 106 -10.09 7.32 -1.19
CA ARG A 106 -9.69 8.37 -0.24
C ARG A 106 -9.33 7.87 1.15
N PRO A 107 -10.03 6.87 1.72
CA PRO A 107 -9.64 6.33 3.02
C PRO A 107 -8.22 5.76 3.07
N ILE A 108 -7.74 5.21 1.95
CA ILE A 108 -6.36 4.70 1.86
C ILE A 108 -5.36 5.83 2.10
N LEU A 109 -5.60 6.99 1.51
CA LEU A 109 -4.72 8.15 1.72
C LEU A 109 -4.75 8.62 3.18
N ARG A 110 -5.91 8.60 3.83
CA ARG A 110 -6.01 8.94 5.27
C ARG A 110 -5.13 8.01 6.11
N ALA A 111 -5.20 6.72 5.84
CA ALA A 111 -4.37 5.73 6.54
C ALA A 111 -2.89 5.97 6.28
N ALA A 112 -2.51 6.31 5.05
CA ALA A 112 -1.13 6.63 4.69
C ALA A 112 -0.61 7.82 5.49
N TYR A 113 -1.40 8.87 5.62
CA TYR A 113 -1.02 10.05 6.39
C TYR A 113 -0.91 9.74 7.88
N ALA A 114 -1.89 9.02 8.43
CA ALA A 114 -1.89 8.66 9.85
C ALA A 114 -0.70 7.78 10.22
N ALA A 115 -0.34 6.84 9.34
CA ALA A 115 0.79 5.94 9.55
C ALA A 115 2.13 6.56 9.17
N LYS A 116 2.14 7.79 8.65
CA LYS A 116 3.34 8.54 8.26
C LYS A 116 4.20 7.74 7.28
N VAL A 117 3.55 7.21 6.25
CA VAL A 117 4.28 6.45 5.24
C VAL A 117 5.06 7.37 4.31
N ASP A 118 6.18 6.88 3.83
CA ASP A 118 7.03 7.57 2.86
C ASP A 118 6.52 7.33 1.43
N VAL A 119 5.99 6.14 1.19
CA VAL A 119 5.58 5.67 -0.13
C VAL A 119 4.21 5.04 -0.06
N LEU A 120 3.33 5.41 -0.99
CA LEU A 120 2.11 4.67 -1.30
C LEU A 120 2.40 3.86 -2.56
N LEU A 121 2.46 2.54 -2.42
CA LEU A 121 2.76 1.62 -3.50
C LEU A 121 1.47 1.21 -4.19
N THR A 122 1.28 1.63 -5.44
CA THR A 122 0.02 1.43 -6.14
C THR A 122 0.21 1.39 -7.65
N GLY A 123 -0.71 0.71 -8.34
CA GLY A 123 -0.86 0.81 -9.79
C GLY A 123 -2.10 1.59 -10.20
N ASP A 124 -2.83 2.15 -9.24
CA ASP A 124 -4.10 2.84 -9.50
C ASP A 124 -3.85 4.20 -10.15
N LYS A 125 -4.49 4.43 -11.30
CA LYS A 125 -4.37 5.68 -12.07
C LYS A 125 -4.83 6.90 -11.28
N ASP A 126 -5.83 6.75 -10.42
CA ASP A 126 -6.35 7.88 -9.64
C ASP A 126 -5.34 8.38 -8.61
N PHE A 127 -4.54 7.49 -8.03
CA PHE A 127 -3.41 7.88 -7.19
C PHE A 127 -2.27 8.45 -8.01
N LEU A 128 -1.90 7.79 -9.10
CA LEU A 128 -0.78 8.20 -9.94
C LEU A 128 -1.01 9.57 -10.58
N ALA A 129 -2.26 9.91 -10.90
CA ALA A 129 -2.62 11.19 -11.52
C ALA A 129 -2.97 12.27 -10.50
N SER A 130 -2.88 12.01 -9.21
CA SER A 130 -3.36 12.91 -8.16
C SER A 130 -2.52 14.17 -7.99
N GLY A 131 -1.27 14.15 -8.41
CA GLY A 131 -0.34 15.25 -8.17
C GLY A 131 0.22 15.31 -6.77
N LEU A 132 -0.07 14.32 -5.92
CA LEU A 132 0.45 14.27 -4.57
C LEU A 132 1.96 14.01 -4.59
N THR A 133 2.67 14.70 -3.70
CA THR A 133 4.12 14.53 -3.51
C THR A 133 4.45 13.92 -2.17
N THR A 134 3.53 13.97 -1.22
CA THR A 134 3.66 13.40 0.12
C THR A 134 2.36 12.65 0.47
N PRO A 135 2.39 11.33 0.69
CA PRO A 135 3.53 10.45 0.43
C PRO A 135 3.89 10.38 -1.06
N ARG A 136 5.06 9.88 -1.38
CA ARG A 136 5.40 9.60 -2.78
C ARG A 136 4.51 8.48 -3.29
N ILE A 137 3.95 8.67 -4.47
CA ILE A 137 3.11 7.66 -5.12
C ILE A 137 4.00 6.92 -6.13
N LEU A 138 4.25 5.64 -5.90
CA LEU A 138 5.13 4.84 -6.76
C LEU A 138 4.43 3.59 -7.27
N THR A 139 4.68 3.26 -8.52
CA THR A 139 4.32 1.96 -9.07
C THR A 139 5.26 0.89 -8.54
N PRO A 140 4.88 -0.40 -8.62
CA PRO A 140 5.81 -1.48 -8.28
C PRO A 140 7.15 -1.39 -8.98
N ALA A 141 7.15 -1.08 -10.30
CA ALA A 141 8.38 -0.95 -11.06
C ALA A 141 9.25 0.20 -10.55
N GLU A 142 8.65 1.34 -10.24
CA GLU A 142 9.38 2.49 -9.69
C GLU A 142 9.96 2.20 -8.32
N PHE A 143 9.19 1.53 -7.47
CA PHE A 143 9.65 1.17 -6.13
C PHE A 143 10.85 0.22 -6.19
N LEU A 144 10.85 -0.72 -7.12
CA LEU A 144 11.98 -1.64 -7.28
C LEU A 144 13.28 -0.95 -7.69
N ARG A 145 13.18 0.25 -8.27
CA ARG A 145 14.35 1.03 -8.70
C ARG A 145 14.91 1.96 -7.61
N LEU A 146 14.29 2.02 -6.46
CA LEU A 146 14.81 2.84 -5.35
C LEU A 146 16.14 2.35 -4.81
#